data_61c5c8741e96537f3d647957799fb21c
#
_entry.id   61c5c8741e96537f3d647957799fb21c
#
_cell.length_a   1.000
_cell.length_b   1.000
_cell.length_c   1.000
_cell.angle_alpha   90.00
_cell.angle_beta   90.00
_cell.angle_gamma   90.00
#
_symmetry.space_group_name_H-M   'P 1'
#
loop_
_entity.id
_entity.type
_entity.pdbx_description
1 polymer ?
#
loop_
_entity_poly.entity_id
_entity_poly.type
_entity_poly.pdbx_seq_one_letter_code
_entity_poly.pdbx_strand_id
1 'polypeptide(L)'
;YTCDMAHNYEPEQQAYDGGAVDRFPQTASGKGEGCAVDGSTIMNYYDGNTVQALWNYAQHYAMSDNSFSTNYGPTVPGHANIVSGNTHGIIIHDPNNPANPDTSGFYVNPADGSITLVDANLPGYLDDCGKGRTFEMTGKNVGDLLNEKEVTWGYFQGGFLPTQAASFDANGNMVTP
;
A
#
# COMPACT_ATOMS: atom_id res chain seq x y z
N TYR A 1 2.97 -13.79 18.65
CA TYR A 1 4.05 -13.19 17.86
C TYR A 1 4.15 -13.91 16.52
N THR A 2 3.96 -13.18 15.42
CA THR A 2 4.05 -13.71 14.07
C THR A 2 5.07 -12.90 13.27
N CYS A 3 5.74 -13.53 12.31
CA CYS A 3 6.65 -12.84 11.44
C CYS A 3 5.91 -12.06 10.35
N ASP A 4 6.60 -11.15 9.67
CA ASP A 4 6.10 -10.46 8.50
C ASP A 4 6.17 -11.39 7.28
N MET A 5 5.05 -11.52 6.58
CA MET A 5 4.95 -12.35 5.38
C MET A 5 5.39 -11.57 4.15
N ALA A 6 5.89 -12.28 3.14
CA ALA A 6 6.19 -11.65 1.86
C ALA A 6 4.88 -11.22 1.18
N HIS A 7 4.71 -9.93 0.98
CA HIS A 7 3.53 -9.30 0.37
C HIS A 7 3.91 -8.46 -0.85
N ASN A 8 4.95 -8.86 -1.55
CA ASN A 8 5.38 -8.27 -2.80
C ASN A 8 4.58 -8.85 -3.98
N TYR A 9 4.58 -8.14 -5.10
CA TYR A 9 3.84 -8.52 -6.29
C TYR A 9 4.16 -9.93 -6.79
N GLU A 10 5.45 -10.24 -6.96
CA GLU A 10 5.88 -11.53 -7.53
C GLU A 10 5.54 -12.73 -6.64
N PRO A 11 5.86 -12.76 -5.33
CA PRO A 11 5.47 -13.85 -4.44
C PRO A 11 3.97 -14.13 -4.41
N GLU A 12 3.14 -13.10 -4.39
CA GLU A 12 1.69 -13.25 -4.38
C GLU A 12 1.16 -13.77 -5.71
N GLN A 13 1.70 -13.30 -6.83
CA GLN A 13 1.33 -13.80 -8.15
C GLN A 13 1.71 -15.27 -8.33
N GLN A 14 2.88 -15.67 -7.80
CA GLN A 14 3.29 -17.07 -7.79
C GLN A 14 2.40 -17.93 -6.90
N ALA A 15 1.95 -17.38 -5.73
CA ALA A 15 1.03 -18.05 -4.83
C ALA A 15 -0.35 -18.27 -5.46
N TYR A 16 -0.78 -17.34 -6.31
CA TYR A 16 -2.03 -17.44 -7.06
C TYR A 16 -2.03 -18.64 -8.03
N ASP A 17 -0.90 -19.02 -8.58
CA ASP A 17 -0.68 -20.20 -9.44
C ASP A 17 -1.79 -20.42 -10.49
N GLY A 18 -2.07 -19.39 -11.29
CA GLY A 18 -3.07 -19.48 -12.36
C GLY A 18 -4.50 -19.72 -11.89
N GLY A 19 -4.79 -19.49 -10.60
CA GLY A 19 -6.10 -19.68 -9.98
C GLY A 19 -6.21 -20.86 -9.04
N ALA A 20 -5.17 -21.70 -8.92
CA ALA A 20 -5.12 -22.79 -7.94
C ALA A 20 -5.00 -22.30 -6.49
N VAL A 21 -4.35 -21.14 -6.29
CA VAL A 21 -4.22 -20.44 -5.00
C VAL A 21 -3.58 -21.33 -3.92
N ASP A 22 -2.57 -22.11 -4.26
CA ASP A 22 -2.07 -23.23 -3.43
C ASP A 22 -0.56 -23.15 -3.10
N ARG A 23 0.15 -22.04 -3.47
CA ARG A 23 1.61 -21.94 -3.28
C ARG A 23 2.04 -20.93 -2.21
N PHE A 24 1.15 -20.49 -1.33
CA PHE A 24 1.50 -19.50 -0.30
C PHE A 24 2.68 -19.91 0.58
N PRO A 25 2.77 -21.13 1.13
CA PRO A 25 3.92 -21.53 1.95
C PRO A 25 5.26 -21.48 1.21
N GLN A 26 5.26 -21.75 -0.09
CA GLN A 26 6.45 -21.83 -0.91
C GLN A 26 6.94 -20.46 -1.40
N THR A 27 6.03 -19.53 -1.63
CA THR A 27 6.34 -18.26 -2.34
C THR A 27 6.17 -17.02 -1.49
N ALA A 28 5.14 -16.95 -0.66
CA ALA A 28 4.77 -15.77 0.12
C ALA A 28 5.09 -15.88 1.61
N SER A 29 5.78 -16.91 2.04
CA SER A 29 6.22 -17.06 3.44
C SER A 29 7.26 -16.01 3.80
N GLY A 30 7.17 -15.50 5.03
CA GLY A 30 8.18 -14.60 5.60
C GLY A 30 9.46 -15.34 6.00
N LYS A 31 10.46 -14.56 6.40
CA LYS A 31 11.75 -15.07 6.89
C LYS A 31 12.11 -14.38 8.20
N GLY A 32 12.78 -15.13 9.09
CA GLY A 32 13.27 -14.59 10.35
C GLY A 32 12.51 -15.07 11.57
N GLU A 33 12.65 -14.37 12.68
CA GLU A 33 12.05 -14.74 13.96
C GLU A 33 10.52 -14.75 13.87
N GLY A 34 9.90 -15.79 14.41
CA GLY A 34 8.44 -15.98 14.36
C GLY A 34 7.92 -16.64 13.08
N CYS A 35 8.77 -16.87 12.06
CA CYS A 35 8.41 -17.62 10.87
C CYS A 35 8.73 -19.11 11.03
N ALA A 36 7.83 -19.98 10.61
CA ALA A 36 8.14 -21.41 10.45
C ALA A 36 9.08 -21.62 9.27
N VAL A 37 10.03 -22.53 9.42
CA VAL A 37 11.04 -22.82 8.39
C VAL A 37 10.43 -23.37 7.09
N ASP A 38 9.33 -24.09 7.23
CA ASP A 38 8.58 -24.70 6.12
C ASP A 38 7.56 -23.72 5.45
N GLY A 39 7.53 -22.47 5.91
CA GLY A 39 6.60 -21.47 5.39
C GLY A 39 5.17 -21.59 5.89
N SER A 40 4.85 -22.54 6.75
CA SER A 40 3.49 -22.81 7.20
C SER A 40 2.85 -21.67 8.00
N THR A 41 3.65 -20.74 8.53
CA THR A 41 3.15 -19.59 9.30
C THR A 41 2.15 -18.74 8.50
N ILE A 42 2.30 -18.65 7.18
CA ILE A 42 1.36 -17.89 6.33
C ILE A 42 -0.05 -18.49 6.32
N MET A 43 -0.20 -19.75 6.66
CA MET A 43 -1.48 -20.44 6.75
C MET A 43 -2.16 -20.32 8.11
N ASN A 44 -1.56 -19.58 9.05
CA ASN A 44 -2.14 -19.36 10.36
C ASN A 44 -3.39 -18.48 10.29
N TYR A 45 -4.30 -18.70 11.22
CA TYR A 45 -5.52 -17.93 11.37
C TYR A 45 -5.86 -17.72 12.85
N TYR A 46 -6.69 -16.74 13.13
CA TYR A 46 -7.22 -16.48 14.46
C TYR A 46 -8.54 -17.20 14.65
N ASP A 47 -8.60 -18.08 15.64
CA ASP A 47 -9.82 -18.80 15.98
C ASP A 47 -10.80 -17.93 16.81
N GLY A 48 -12.01 -18.47 17.05
CA GLY A 48 -13.03 -17.77 17.81
C GLY A 48 -12.66 -17.50 19.27
N ASN A 49 -11.73 -18.25 19.86
CA ASN A 49 -11.26 -17.99 21.22
C ASN A 49 -10.28 -16.81 21.28
N THR A 50 -9.51 -16.61 20.21
CA THR A 50 -8.53 -15.53 20.12
C THR A 50 -9.18 -14.19 19.81
N VAL A 51 -10.19 -14.16 18.92
CA VAL A 51 -10.85 -12.92 18.45
C VAL A 51 -12.36 -12.95 18.69
N GLN A 52 -12.76 -13.26 19.91
CA GLN A 52 -14.15 -13.45 20.32
C GLN A 52 -15.08 -12.29 19.93
N ALA A 53 -14.63 -11.03 20.08
CA ALA A 53 -15.45 -9.88 19.75
C ALA A 53 -15.78 -9.81 18.24
N LEU A 54 -14.79 -10.08 17.38
CA LEU A 54 -14.99 -10.11 15.93
C LEU A 54 -15.92 -11.24 15.51
N TRP A 55 -15.78 -12.42 16.08
CA TRP A 55 -16.68 -13.53 15.84
C TRP A 55 -18.11 -13.22 16.29
N ASN A 56 -18.29 -12.57 17.44
CA ASN A 56 -19.58 -12.14 17.91
C ASN A 56 -20.23 -11.12 16.95
N TYR A 57 -19.47 -10.16 16.43
CA TYR A 57 -19.96 -9.24 15.42
C TYR A 57 -20.34 -9.95 14.12
N ALA A 58 -19.52 -10.88 13.65
CA ALA A 58 -19.81 -11.65 12.45
C ALA A 58 -21.12 -12.47 12.57
N GLN A 59 -21.44 -12.97 13.76
CA GLN A 59 -22.66 -13.73 14.02
C GLN A 59 -23.93 -12.85 14.12
N HIS A 60 -23.80 -11.59 14.49
CA HIS A 60 -24.94 -10.69 14.73
C HIS A 60 -25.13 -9.63 13.66
N TYR A 61 -24.11 -9.38 12.84
CA TYR A 61 -24.10 -8.38 11.78
C TYR A 61 -23.70 -9.02 10.44
N ALA A 62 -23.48 -8.19 9.43
CA ALA A 62 -23.01 -8.66 8.14
C ALA A 62 -21.47 -8.82 8.15
N MET A 63 -20.99 -9.89 7.54
CA MET A 63 -19.60 -10.17 7.29
C MET A 63 -19.41 -10.57 5.83
N SER A 64 -18.36 -10.07 5.19
CA SER A 64 -17.91 -10.56 3.89
C SER A 64 -16.82 -11.61 4.11
N ASP A 65 -17.05 -12.83 3.63
CA ASP A 65 -16.08 -13.93 3.59
C ASP A 65 -15.45 -14.13 2.21
N ASN A 66 -15.76 -13.21 1.27
CA ASN A 66 -15.31 -13.26 -0.10
C ASN A 66 -14.83 -11.89 -0.55
N SER A 67 -13.85 -11.33 0.21
CA SER A 67 -13.26 -10.01 -0.04
C SER A 67 -11.80 -10.16 -0.42
N PHE A 68 -11.42 -9.54 -1.52
CA PHE A 68 -10.08 -9.61 -2.08
C PHE A 68 -9.46 -8.23 -2.22
N SER A 69 -8.12 -8.17 -2.22
CA SER A 69 -7.39 -6.97 -2.57
C SER A 69 -7.60 -6.59 -4.03
N THR A 70 -7.43 -5.32 -4.36
CA THR A 70 -7.63 -4.79 -5.72
C THR A 70 -6.52 -5.18 -6.69
N ASN A 71 -5.36 -5.56 -6.18
CA ASN A 71 -4.16 -5.94 -6.94
C ASN A 71 -3.25 -6.82 -6.07
N TYR A 72 -2.28 -7.47 -6.70
CA TYR A 72 -1.14 -8.08 -6.01
C TYR A 72 -0.15 -7.01 -5.57
N GLY A 73 0.60 -7.29 -4.52
CA GLY A 73 1.67 -6.45 -4.02
C GLY A 73 1.34 -5.68 -2.74
N PRO A 74 2.24 -4.80 -2.32
CA PRO A 74 2.13 -4.09 -1.06
C PRO A 74 1.01 -3.03 -1.06
N THR A 75 0.84 -2.40 0.08
CA THR A 75 -0.25 -1.45 0.36
C THR A 75 -0.29 -0.26 -0.60
N VAL A 76 0.87 0.26 -1.03
CA VAL A 76 0.95 1.49 -1.84
C VAL A 76 0.26 1.35 -3.21
N PRO A 77 0.51 0.28 -4.02
CA PRO A 77 -0.27 0.04 -5.23
C PRO A 77 -1.78 -0.09 -4.97
N GLY A 78 -2.17 -0.73 -3.88
CA GLY A 78 -3.57 -0.86 -3.48
C GLY A 78 -4.25 0.48 -3.26
N HIS A 79 -3.62 1.38 -2.52
CA HIS A 79 -4.12 2.74 -2.31
C HIS A 79 -4.23 3.54 -3.61
N ALA A 80 -3.20 3.49 -4.46
CA ALA A 80 -3.25 4.14 -5.77
C ALA A 80 -4.41 3.61 -6.62
N ASN A 81 -4.62 2.30 -6.62
CA ASN A 81 -5.67 1.66 -7.40
C ASN A 81 -7.09 2.05 -6.93
N ILE A 82 -7.32 2.15 -5.62
CA ILE A 82 -8.61 2.59 -5.07
C ILE A 82 -8.99 4.00 -5.55
N VAL A 83 -8.00 4.91 -5.64
CA VAL A 83 -8.24 6.31 -6.01
C VAL A 83 -8.26 6.51 -7.51
N SER A 84 -7.38 5.82 -8.26
CA SER A 84 -7.14 6.04 -9.69
C SER A 84 -7.70 4.94 -10.59
N GLY A 85 -8.16 3.82 -10.03
CA GLY A 85 -8.67 2.68 -10.79
C GLY A 85 -7.58 1.88 -11.53
N ASN A 86 -6.32 2.27 -11.40
CA ASN A 86 -5.16 1.60 -11.97
C ASN A 86 -3.88 2.04 -11.26
N THR A 87 -2.76 1.40 -11.60
CA THR A 87 -1.41 1.71 -11.07
C THR A 87 -0.43 2.11 -12.19
N HIS A 88 -0.93 2.41 -13.37
CA HIS A 88 -0.17 2.77 -14.56
C HIS A 88 -0.17 4.29 -14.79
N GLY A 89 0.82 4.79 -15.56
CA GLY A 89 0.92 6.20 -15.90
C GLY A 89 1.48 7.05 -14.76
N ILE A 90 2.62 6.64 -14.21
CA ILE A 90 3.25 7.27 -13.05
C ILE A 90 4.41 8.15 -13.49
N ILE A 91 4.56 9.29 -12.82
CA ILE A 91 5.78 10.10 -12.79
C ILE A 91 6.42 9.94 -11.42
N ILE A 92 7.70 9.58 -11.39
CA ILE A 92 8.47 9.44 -10.15
C ILE A 92 9.16 10.76 -9.87
N HIS A 93 8.98 11.29 -8.66
CA HIS A 93 9.70 12.45 -8.15
C HIS A 93 10.73 11.98 -7.11
N ASP A 94 12.00 12.09 -7.45
CA ASP A 94 13.11 11.75 -6.56
C ASP A 94 13.91 13.04 -6.26
N PRO A 95 13.77 13.63 -5.06
CA PRO A 95 14.48 14.86 -4.73
C PRO A 95 16.00 14.68 -4.66
N ASN A 96 16.47 13.45 -4.45
CA ASN A 96 17.90 13.14 -4.37
C ASN A 96 18.51 12.91 -5.76
N ASN A 97 17.72 12.52 -6.74
CA ASN A 97 18.17 12.25 -8.10
C ASN A 97 17.09 12.59 -9.14
N PRO A 98 16.73 13.85 -9.31
CA PRO A 98 15.60 14.24 -10.17
C PRO A 98 15.83 13.95 -11.66
N ALA A 99 17.08 13.85 -12.11
CA ALA A 99 17.41 13.56 -13.50
C ALA A 99 17.33 12.06 -13.84
N ASN A 100 17.49 11.20 -12.84
CA ASN A 100 17.47 9.74 -13.02
C ASN A 100 16.88 9.09 -11.74
N PRO A 101 15.56 9.20 -11.54
CA PRO A 101 14.92 8.73 -10.32
C PRO A 101 15.09 7.22 -10.14
N ASP A 102 15.23 6.80 -8.90
CA ASP A 102 15.25 5.38 -8.56
C ASP A 102 13.91 4.73 -8.93
N THR A 103 13.94 3.76 -9.82
CA THR A 103 12.77 3.03 -10.31
C THR A 103 12.50 1.72 -9.57
N SER A 104 13.20 1.43 -8.47
CA SER A 104 12.96 0.22 -7.69
C SER A 104 11.51 0.19 -7.17
N GLY A 105 10.83 -0.94 -7.37
CA GLY A 105 9.40 -1.09 -7.06
C GLY A 105 8.44 -0.58 -8.14
N PHE A 106 8.98 -0.14 -9.27
CA PHE A 106 8.20 0.22 -10.46
C PHE A 106 8.61 -0.65 -11.64
N TYR A 107 7.66 -0.94 -12.51
CA TYR A 107 7.93 -1.55 -13.80
C TYR A 107 7.99 -0.45 -14.86
N VAL A 108 9.11 -0.36 -15.54
CA VAL A 108 9.28 0.53 -16.70
C VAL A 108 9.11 -0.28 -17.97
N ASN A 109 8.10 0.06 -18.74
CA ASN A 109 7.84 -0.62 -20.02
C ASN A 109 8.96 -0.28 -21.01
N PRO A 110 9.72 -1.27 -21.52
CA PRO A 110 10.83 -1.01 -22.43
C PRO A 110 10.39 -0.51 -23.81
N ALA A 111 9.11 -0.65 -24.17
CA ALA A 111 8.63 -0.24 -25.48
C ALA A 111 8.32 1.25 -25.58
N ASP A 112 7.87 1.87 -24.50
CA ASP A 112 7.40 3.26 -24.52
C ASP A 112 7.85 4.08 -23.29
N GLY A 113 8.56 3.47 -22.35
CA GLY A 113 9.02 4.12 -21.13
C GLY A 113 7.93 4.41 -20.09
N SER A 114 6.70 3.94 -20.31
CA SER A 114 5.62 4.11 -19.34
C SER A 114 5.90 3.35 -18.03
N ILE A 115 5.48 3.93 -16.92
CA ILE A 115 5.80 3.42 -15.59
C ILE A 115 4.54 2.91 -14.89
N THR A 116 4.66 1.74 -14.29
CA THR A 116 3.61 1.09 -13.49
C THR A 116 4.12 0.84 -12.09
N LEU A 117 3.31 1.17 -11.08
CA LEU A 117 3.57 0.92 -9.68
C LEU A 117 3.28 -0.55 -9.37
N VAL A 118 4.29 -1.31 -8.97
CA VAL A 118 4.17 -2.74 -8.65
C VAL A 118 4.51 -3.05 -7.21
N ASP A 119 5.66 -2.59 -6.72
CA ASP A 119 6.20 -2.97 -5.41
C ASP A 119 6.81 -1.79 -4.65
N ALA A 120 6.51 -0.54 -5.03
CA ALA A 120 7.18 0.60 -4.43
C ALA A 120 7.05 0.58 -2.91
N ASN A 121 8.15 0.26 -2.28
CA ASN A 121 8.35 0.48 -0.87
C ASN A 121 8.89 1.91 -0.72
N LEU A 122 7.98 2.86 -0.66
CA LEU A 122 8.34 4.24 -0.39
C LEU A 122 8.80 4.31 1.06
N PRO A 123 10.03 4.74 1.33
CA PRO A 123 10.51 4.83 2.69
C PRO A 123 9.57 5.73 3.49
N GLY A 124 9.12 5.20 4.62
CA GLY A 124 8.13 5.84 5.48
C GLY A 124 8.68 7.04 6.23
N TYR A 125 8.86 8.14 5.55
CA TYR A 125 8.97 9.44 6.18
C TYR A 125 7.56 9.92 6.51
N LEU A 126 6.95 9.29 7.50
CA LEU A 126 5.53 9.37 7.82
C LEU A 126 4.98 10.79 7.95
N ASP A 127 5.83 11.77 8.32
CA ASP A 127 5.44 13.15 8.52
C ASP A 127 6.31 14.16 7.73
N ASP A 128 7.18 13.69 6.84
CA ASP A 128 8.12 14.54 6.11
C ASP A 128 7.92 14.39 4.61
N CYS A 129 6.92 15.06 4.09
CA CYS A 129 6.51 15.03 2.70
C CYS A 129 7.56 15.51 1.70
N GLY A 130 8.68 16.06 2.16
CA GLY A 130 9.69 16.66 1.30
C GLY A 130 10.98 15.87 1.09
N LYS A 131 11.20 14.80 1.85
CA LYS A 131 12.53 14.14 1.89
C LYS A 131 12.63 12.83 1.13
N GLY A 132 11.53 12.21 0.82
CA GLY A 132 11.50 10.91 0.17
C GLY A 132 11.09 10.96 -1.29
N ARG A 133 11.38 9.88 -1.99
CA ARG A 133 10.85 9.65 -3.31
C ARG A 133 9.31 9.58 -3.24
N THR A 134 8.63 10.28 -4.12
CA THR A 134 7.18 10.26 -4.27
C THR A 134 6.81 9.89 -5.70
N PHE A 135 5.53 9.66 -5.94
CA PHE A 135 5.02 9.46 -7.28
C PHE A 135 3.74 10.27 -7.50
N GLU A 136 3.49 10.59 -8.74
CA GLU A 136 2.28 11.26 -9.21
C GLU A 136 1.60 10.37 -10.24
N MET A 137 0.28 10.18 -10.11
CA MET A 137 -0.55 9.52 -11.11
C MET A 137 -0.99 10.55 -12.15
N THR A 138 -0.72 10.30 -13.44
CA THR A 138 -1.02 11.26 -14.52
C THR A 138 -2.44 11.16 -15.07
N GLY A 139 -3.14 10.05 -14.78
CA GLY A 139 -4.51 9.84 -15.23
C GLY A 139 -5.56 10.51 -14.34
N LYS A 140 -6.79 10.54 -14.81
CA LYS A 140 -7.91 10.97 -13.98
C LYS A 140 -8.10 10.04 -12.79
N ASN A 141 -8.43 10.62 -11.66
CA ASN A 141 -8.78 9.92 -10.44
C ASN A 141 -10.25 10.16 -10.06
N VAL A 142 -10.71 9.52 -9.00
CA VAL A 142 -12.10 9.65 -8.53
C VAL A 142 -12.47 11.10 -8.19
N GLY A 143 -11.53 11.89 -7.66
CA GLY A 143 -11.75 13.32 -7.38
C GLY A 143 -12.00 14.14 -8.64
N ASP A 144 -11.26 13.87 -9.72
CA ASP A 144 -11.48 14.53 -11.02
C ASP A 144 -12.86 14.20 -11.57
N LEU A 145 -13.28 12.94 -11.47
CA LEU A 145 -14.61 12.52 -11.92
C LEU A 145 -15.74 13.16 -11.10
N LEU A 146 -15.55 13.33 -9.80
CA LEU A 146 -16.49 14.02 -8.95
C LEU A 146 -16.57 15.52 -9.29
N ASN A 147 -15.42 16.16 -9.52
CA ASN A 147 -15.36 17.57 -9.96
C ASN A 147 -16.08 17.78 -11.28
N GLU A 148 -15.90 16.89 -12.25
CA GLU A 148 -16.60 16.93 -13.54
C GLU A 148 -18.15 16.86 -13.41
N LYS A 149 -18.62 16.27 -12.33
CA LYS A 149 -20.05 16.15 -12.01
C LYS A 149 -20.54 17.17 -10.99
N GLU A 150 -19.69 18.13 -10.63
CA GLU A 150 -19.99 19.15 -9.63
C GLU A 150 -20.40 18.56 -8.27
N VAL A 151 -19.93 17.36 -7.94
CA VAL A 151 -20.15 16.73 -6.64
C VAL A 151 -19.07 17.20 -5.68
N THR A 152 -19.48 17.78 -4.57
CA THR A 152 -18.54 18.18 -3.51
C THR A 152 -17.98 16.94 -2.79
N TRP A 153 -16.68 16.94 -2.55
CA TRP A 153 -16.00 15.85 -1.88
C TRP A 153 -14.85 16.36 -1.02
N GLY A 154 -14.33 15.51 -0.16
CA GLY A 154 -13.15 15.78 0.65
C GLY A 154 -12.43 14.49 0.98
N TYR A 155 -11.12 14.56 1.03
CA TYR A 155 -10.26 13.47 1.51
C TYR A 155 -9.78 13.81 2.92
N PHE A 156 -10.09 12.94 3.88
CA PHE A 156 -9.73 13.15 5.27
C PHE A 156 -8.78 12.03 5.71
N GLN A 157 -7.60 12.43 6.16
CA GLN A 157 -6.58 11.51 6.63
C GLN A 157 -6.08 11.99 8.00
N GLY A 158 -5.89 11.07 8.91
CA GLY A 158 -5.32 11.33 10.22
C GLY A 158 -4.17 10.37 10.54
N GLY A 159 -3.73 10.38 11.78
CA GLY A 159 -2.70 9.47 12.26
C GLY A 159 -1.28 10.00 12.17
N PHE A 160 -1.08 11.24 11.74
CA PHE A 160 0.22 11.90 11.83
C PHE A 160 0.55 12.18 13.30
N LEU A 161 1.67 11.65 13.75
CA LEU A 161 2.26 11.98 15.03
C LEU A 161 3.58 12.70 14.77
N PRO A 162 3.61 14.03 14.77
CA PRO A 162 4.83 14.76 14.52
C PRO A 162 5.87 14.42 15.59
N THR A 163 7.09 14.13 15.18
CA THR A 163 8.21 13.84 16.08
C THR A 163 8.70 15.08 16.82
N GLN A 164 8.30 16.26 16.35
CA GLN A 164 8.52 17.55 16.99
C GLN A 164 7.19 18.31 17.10
N ALA A 165 7.02 19.04 18.17
CA ALA A 165 5.85 19.91 18.31
C ALA A 165 5.88 20.98 17.19
N ALA A 166 4.75 21.17 16.54
CA ALA A 166 4.59 22.26 15.59
C ALA A 166 4.95 23.60 16.28
N SER A 167 5.85 24.37 15.70
CA SER A 167 6.14 25.72 16.12
C SER A 167 5.61 26.70 15.06
N PHE A 168 5.24 27.88 15.52
CA PHE A 168 4.73 28.93 14.65
C PHE A 168 5.63 30.15 14.76
N ASP A 169 5.86 30.82 13.66
CA ASP A 169 6.58 32.11 13.65
C ASP A 169 5.68 33.23 14.23
N ALA A 170 6.24 34.43 14.36
CA ALA A 170 5.53 35.59 14.88
C ALA A 170 4.32 36.03 14.02
N ASN A 171 4.21 35.52 12.80
CA ASN A 171 3.11 35.79 11.87
C ASN A 171 2.06 34.66 11.86
N GLY A 172 2.26 33.62 12.68
CA GLY A 172 1.36 32.48 12.75
C GLY A 172 1.59 31.43 11.65
N ASN A 173 2.67 31.49 10.90
CA ASN A 173 3.00 30.46 9.92
C ASN A 173 3.68 29.27 10.61
N MET A 174 3.31 28.07 10.23
CA MET A 174 3.96 26.87 10.73
C MET A 174 5.43 26.87 10.30
N VAL A 175 6.31 26.79 11.28
CA VAL A 175 7.73 26.53 11.05
C VAL A 175 7.88 25.02 11.04
N THR A 176 8.10 24.45 9.85
CA THR A 176 8.41 23.02 9.72
C THR A 176 9.71 22.71 10.47
N PRO A 177 9.76 21.61 11.23
CA PRO A 177 10.97 21.18 11.90
C PRO A 177 12.07 20.79 10.92
#